data_f777681b701090fe43feda6b337a2fc3
#
_entry.id   f777681b701090fe43feda6b337a2fc3
#
_cell.length_a   1.000
_cell.length_b   1.000
_cell.length_c   1.000
_cell.angle_alpha   90.00
_cell.angle_beta   90.00
_cell.angle_gamma   90.00
#
_symmetry.space_group_name_H-M   'P 1'
#
loop_
_entity.id
_entity.type
_entity.pdbx_description
1 polymer ?
#
loop_
_entity_poly.entity_id
_entity_poly.type
_entity_poly.pdbx_seq_one_letter_code
_entity_poly.pdbx_strand_id
1 'polypeptide(L)'
;MAGNGRSKGTILVADDNESIREPLVELLRVQGYSVIAVADGEQAFAEMCSQSVDLALLDVMMPGRTGFSVCRAVKSRPETRFVPIVLITGFSKGEDRIKGIEAGADDFLNKPVKKEELLARVRSLMRLKRFTDELENAETVLCSLARSIEAKDPYTEGHCDRLSRYTVSLGVKLGLSKEQLIALRRGGIVHDIGKVAVPESVLLKQGPLNAAERKIMEEHPIAGVRICSPLKSFRSVLPIIRSHHEKQDGTGYPDHLRGDDIPLTARILQIVDIYDSLTTDRPYRKAVSQENALQIMWEETRRGWWDAKIVGALQELLEESPKAFCAPASVNDKSAYTR
;
A
#
# COMPACT_ATOMS: atom_id res chain seq x y z
N MET A 1 37.73 15.36 17.96
CA MET A 1 36.31 15.61 18.29
C MET A 1 35.48 14.99 17.17
N ALA A 2 34.95 13.77 17.41
CA ALA A 2 34.12 13.08 16.46
C ALA A 2 32.70 13.71 16.54
N GLY A 3 32.32 14.41 15.48
CA GLY A 3 30.98 14.97 15.36
C GLY A 3 29.94 13.85 15.34
N ASN A 4 28.98 13.94 16.24
CA ASN A 4 27.81 13.06 16.33
C ASN A 4 26.83 13.37 15.19
N GLY A 5 27.31 13.23 13.94
CA GLY A 5 26.51 13.41 12.74
C GLY A 5 25.71 12.13 12.48
N ARG A 6 24.37 12.21 12.46
CA ARG A 6 23.52 11.13 11.95
C ARG A 6 24.06 10.67 10.61
N SER A 7 24.23 9.36 10.43
CA SER A 7 24.60 8.75 9.15
C SER A 7 23.65 9.23 8.04
N LYS A 8 24.18 9.46 6.85
CA LYS A 8 23.38 9.82 5.66
C LYS A 8 22.55 8.65 5.11
N GLY A 9 22.69 7.46 5.70
CA GLY A 9 22.04 6.21 5.32
C GLY A 9 23.04 5.07 5.27
N THR A 10 22.54 3.85 5.09
CA THR A 10 23.32 2.61 5.08
C THR A 10 23.46 2.08 3.66
N ILE A 11 24.68 1.88 3.21
CA ILE A 11 24.99 1.36 1.86
C ILE A 11 25.61 -0.03 2.01
N LEU A 12 25.08 -1.02 1.32
CA LEU A 12 25.70 -2.33 1.21
C LEU A 12 26.63 -2.34 -0.01
N VAL A 13 27.86 -2.83 0.17
CA VAL A 13 28.86 -3.03 -0.88
C VAL A 13 29.22 -4.51 -0.92
N ALA A 14 28.89 -5.17 -2.01
CA ALA A 14 29.20 -6.58 -2.25
C ALA A 14 30.11 -6.72 -3.45
N ASP A 15 31.32 -7.22 -3.24
CA ASP A 15 32.32 -7.54 -4.27
C ASP A 15 33.28 -8.59 -3.66
N ASP A 16 33.57 -9.68 -4.34
CA ASP A 16 34.46 -10.73 -3.85
C ASP A 16 35.93 -10.28 -3.81
N ASN A 17 36.28 -9.31 -4.63
CA ASN A 17 37.61 -8.73 -4.68
C ASN A 17 37.81 -7.62 -3.63
N GLU A 18 38.55 -7.93 -2.59
CA GLU A 18 38.85 -6.98 -1.50
C GLU A 18 39.52 -5.70 -1.98
N SER A 19 40.41 -5.80 -2.99
CA SER A 19 41.12 -4.64 -3.57
C SER A 19 40.17 -3.66 -4.29
N ILE A 20 38.99 -4.09 -4.65
CA ILE A 20 37.92 -3.25 -5.23
C ILE A 20 36.98 -2.82 -4.13
N ARG A 21 36.59 -3.73 -3.24
CA ARG A 21 35.61 -3.50 -2.18
C ARG A 21 36.07 -2.45 -1.17
N GLU A 22 37.27 -2.59 -0.59
CA GLU A 22 37.76 -1.71 0.48
C GLU A 22 37.85 -0.22 0.06
N PRO A 23 38.41 0.16 -1.12
CA PRO A 23 38.40 1.53 -1.57
C PRO A 23 36.99 2.15 -1.72
N LEU A 24 36.00 1.35 -2.18
CA LEU A 24 34.61 1.80 -2.27
C LEU A 24 34.01 2.04 -0.89
N VAL A 25 34.27 1.14 0.06
CA VAL A 25 33.82 1.24 1.45
C VAL A 25 34.39 2.48 2.11
N GLU A 26 35.70 2.71 2.00
CA GLU A 26 36.36 3.87 2.60
C GLU A 26 35.84 5.19 1.99
N LEU A 27 35.71 5.22 0.66
CA LEU A 27 35.17 6.39 -0.04
C LEU A 27 33.77 6.76 0.45
N LEU A 28 32.88 5.78 0.63
CA LEU A 28 31.51 6.01 1.08
C LEU A 28 31.46 6.42 2.57
N ARG A 29 32.31 5.82 3.41
CA ARG A 29 32.44 6.22 4.84
C ARG A 29 32.89 7.65 4.99
N VAL A 30 33.88 8.09 4.20
CA VAL A 30 34.33 9.50 4.16
C VAL A 30 33.19 10.45 3.74
N GLN A 31 32.26 10.00 2.91
CA GLN A 31 31.08 10.79 2.54
C GLN A 31 29.98 10.81 3.63
N GLY A 32 30.16 10.09 4.74
CA GLY A 32 29.25 10.05 5.88
C GLY A 32 28.14 8.99 5.79
N TYR A 33 28.31 7.96 4.96
CA TYR A 33 27.45 6.79 4.93
C TYR A 33 27.93 5.72 5.90
N SER A 34 26.98 4.97 6.49
CA SER A 34 27.28 3.67 7.10
C SER A 34 27.44 2.63 6.00
N VAL A 35 28.44 1.76 6.10
CA VAL A 35 28.72 0.79 5.03
C VAL A 35 28.81 -0.62 5.59
N ILE A 36 27.99 -1.51 5.03
CA ILE A 36 28.03 -2.96 5.22
C ILE A 36 28.82 -3.52 4.04
N ALA A 37 29.94 -4.21 4.34
CA ALA A 37 30.80 -4.80 3.33
C ALA A 37 30.70 -6.33 3.38
N VAL A 38 30.43 -6.98 2.25
CA VAL A 38 30.34 -8.44 2.13
C VAL A 38 31.08 -8.93 0.90
N ALA A 39 31.50 -10.19 0.91
CA ALA A 39 32.36 -10.77 -0.12
C ALA A 39 31.62 -11.67 -1.10
N ASP A 40 30.35 -12.01 -0.86
CA ASP A 40 29.58 -12.90 -1.71
C ASP A 40 28.10 -12.55 -1.78
N GLY A 41 27.40 -13.14 -2.75
CA GLY A 41 26.01 -12.82 -3.00
C GLY A 41 25.02 -13.41 -2.00
N GLU A 42 25.38 -14.49 -1.27
CA GLU A 42 24.52 -15.04 -0.21
C GLU A 42 24.51 -14.11 1.00
N GLN A 43 25.70 -13.64 1.41
CA GLN A 43 25.81 -12.64 2.48
C GLN A 43 25.09 -11.35 2.09
N ALA A 44 25.27 -10.87 0.84
CA ALA A 44 24.59 -9.68 0.36
C ALA A 44 23.06 -9.79 0.48
N PHE A 45 22.50 -10.92 0.06
CA PHE A 45 21.07 -11.17 0.18
C PHE A 45 20.61 -11.25 1.64
N ALA A 46 21.34 -11.94 2.49
CA ALA A 46 21.03 -12.09 3.92
C ALA A 46 21.03 -10.73 4.63
N GLU A 47 22.05 -9.89 4.42
CA GLU A 47 22.15 -8.55 5.02
C GLU A 47 21.03 -7.63 4.53
N MET A 48 20.69 -7.67 3.25
CA MET A 48 19.57 -6.87 2.71
C MET A 48 18.20 -7.29 3.25
N CYS A 49 18.07 -8.54 3.72
CA CYS A 49 16.83 -9.03 4.33
C CYS A 49 16.76 -8.78 5.84
N SER A 50 17.89 -8.70 6.53
CA SER A 50 17.97 -8.62 7.99
C SER A 50 18.21 -7.21 8.51
N GLN A 51 18.79 -6.34 7.70
CA GLN A 51 19.15 -4.97 8.08
C GLN A 51 18.47 -3.93 7.19
N SER A 52 18.35 -2.71 7.71
CA SER A 52 17.88 -1.56 6.93
C SER A 52 18.99 -1.07 6.01
N VAL A 53 18.94 -1.47 4.74
CA VAL A 53 19.85 -1.03 3.68
C VAL A 53 19.12 0.01 2.82
N ASP A 54 19.75 1.17 2.62
CA ASP A 54 19.17 2.28 1.84
C ASP A 54 19.62 2.26 0.36
N LEU A 55 20.73 1.59 0.05
CA LEU A 55 21.25 1.39 -1.31
C LEU A 55 22.21 0.20 -1.33
N ALA A 56 22.20 -0.59 -2.40
CA ALA A 56 23.17 -1.67 -2.59
C ALA A 56 24.01 -1.43 -3.85
N LEU A 57 25.32 -1.64 -3.70
CA LEU A 57 26.30 -1.73 -4.76
C LEU A 57 26.70 -3.19 -4.87
N LEU A 58 26.35 -3.87 -5.95
CA LEU A 58 26.58 -5.30 -6.12
C LEU A 58 27.46 -5.58 -7.31
N ASP A 59 28.57 -6.25 -7.11
CA ASP A 59 29.28 -6.86 -8.24
C ASP A 59 28.41 -7.91 -8.92
N VAL A 60 28.46 -7.94 -10.23
CA VAL A 60 27.72 -8.94 -11.03
C VAL A 60 28.28 -10.34 -10.81
N MET A 61 29.61 -10.49 -10.72
CA MET A 61 30.29 -11.78 -10.61
C MET A 61 30.77 -12.00 -9.17
N MET A 62 30.01 -12.73 -8.39
CA MET A 62 30.36 -13.10 -7.01
C MET A 62 30.14 -14.59 -6.78
N PRO A 63 30.89 -15.22 -5.83
CA PRO A 63 30.60 -16.56 -5.37
C PRO A 63 29.18 -16.71 -4.80
N GLY A 64 28.63 -17.90 -4.88
CA GLY A 64 27.29 -18.22 -4.38
C GLY A 64 26.21 -17.69 -5.31
N ARG A 65 25.72 -16.47 -5.07
CA ARG A 65 24.74 -15.80 -5.92
C ARG A 65 25.39 -14.69 -6.74
N THR A 66 25.07 -14.63 -8.02
CA THR A 66 25.45 -13.49 -8.86
C THR A 66 24.68 -12.23 -8.46
N GLY A 67 25.24 -11.03 -8.70
CA GLY A 67 24.56 -9.76 -8.46
C GLY A 67 23.19 -9.66 -9.15
N PHE A 68 23.00 -10.26 -10.32
CA PHE A 68 21.69 -10.34 -10.98
C PHE A 68 20.69 -11.18 -10.17
N SER A 69 21.14 -12.31 -9.62
CA SER A 69 20.28 -13.18 -8.80
C SER A 69 19.86 -12.50 -7.50
N VAL A 70 20.81 -11.84 -6.83
CA VAL A 70 20.52 -11.04 -5.62
C VAL A 70 19.52 -9.92 -5.95
N CYS A 71 19.78 -9.17 -7.00
CA CYS A 71 18.91 -8.08 -7.44
C CYS A 71 17.48 -8.56 -7.66
N ARG A 72 17.27 -9.61 -8.44
CA ARG A 72 15.94 -10.17 -8.71
C ARG A 72 15.25 -10.63 -7.43
N ALA A 73 15.96 -11.31 -6.55
CA ALA A 73 15.42 -11.83 -5.28
C ALA A 73 14.99 -10.68 -4.34
N VAL A 74 15.80 -9.63 -4.24
CA VAL A 74 15.51 -8.43 -3.43
C VAL A 74 14.32 -7.65 -4.02
N LYS A 75 14.29 -7.45 -5.33
CA LYS A 75 13.21 -6.71 -6.01
C LYS A 75 11.87 -7.44 -6.01
N SER A 76 11.86 -8.76 -5.85
CA SER A 76 10.61 -9.54 -5.74
C SER A 76 9.96 -9.47 -4.36
N ARG A 77 10.66 -9.00 -3.32
CA ARG A 77 10.14 -8.95 -1.94
C ARG A 77 9.51 -7.58 -1.64
N PRO A 78 8.32 -7.53 -1.05
CA PRO A 78 7.65 -6.27 -0.69
C PRO A 78 8.50 -5.36 0.20
N GLU A 79 9.27 -5.94 1.14
CA GLU A 79 10.05 -5.21 2.15
C GLU A 79 11.28 -4.52 1.56
N THR A 80 11.86 -5.10 0.49
CA THR A 80 13.16 -4.65 -0.04
C THR A 80 13.10 -4.15 -1.49
N ARG A 81 11.95 -4.28 -2.17
CA ARG A 81 11.81 -3.93 -3.60
C ARG A 81 12.15 -2.48 -3.94
N PHE A 82 12.02 -1.58 -2.97
CA PHE A 82 12.31 -0.15 -3.14
C PHE A 82 13.74 0.23 -2.73
N VAL A 83 14.57 -0.72 -2.33
CA VAL A 83 16.00 -0.46 -2.12
C VAL A 83 16.66 -0.32 -3.49
N PRO A 84 17.28 0.84 -3.80
CA PRO A 84 18.00 1.01 -5.06
C PRO A 84 19.20 0.07 -5.14
N ILE A 85 19.37 -0.56 -6.30
CA ILE A 85 20.47 -1.48 -6.58
C ILE A 85 21.26 -0.99 -7.77
N VAL A 86 22.55 -0.79 -7.57
CA VAL A 86 23.53 -0.48 -8.63
C VAL A 86 24.36 -1.71 -8.88
N LEU A 87 24.33 -2.23 -10.09
CA LEU A 87 25.18 -3.33 -10.49
C LEU A 87 26.52 -2.81 -10.97
N ILE A 88 27.63 -3.37 -10.45
CA ILE A 88 28.99 -3.06 -10.85
C ILE A 88 29.46 -4.19 -11.78
N THR A 89 29.89 -3.87 -13.00
CA THR A 89 30.23 -4.87 -14.01
C THR A 89 31.55 -4.54 -14.73
N GLY A 90 32.33 -5.57 -14.99
CA GLY A 90 33.49 -5.47 -15.90
C GLY A 90 33.13 -5.66 -17.38
N PHE A 91 31.88 -5.96 -17.70
CA PHE A 91 31.46 -6.29 -19.05
C PHE A 91 30.88 -5.06 -19.77
N SER A 92 31.46 -4.77 -20.95
CA SER A 92 30.96 -3.70 -21.83
C SER A 92 29.88 -4.15 -22.81
N LYS A 93 29.45 -5.42 -22.75
CA LYS A 93 28.50 -5.99 -23.72
C LYS A 93 27.05 -5.66 -23.33
N GLY A 94 26.26 -5.23 -24.33
CA GLY A 94 24.86 -4.85 -24.17
C GLY A 94 23.96 -5.92 -23.56
N GLU A 95 24.29 -7.21 -23.70
CA GLU A 95 23.53 -8.34 -23.17
C GLU A 95 23.45 -8.36 -21.62
N ASP A 96 24.55 -8.05 -20.94
CA ASP A 96 24.55 -8.07 -19.46
C ASP A 96 23.79 -6.87 -18.89
N ARG A 97 23.76 -5.77 -19.61
CA ARG A 97 22.92 -4.62 -19.24
C ARG A 97 21.43 -4.94 -19.36
N ILE A 98 21.03 -5.68 -20.39
CA ILE A 98 19.65 -6.15 -20.56
C ILE A 98 19.26 -7.09 -19.39
N LYS A 99 20.11 -8.07 -19.08
CA LYS A 99 19.88 -8.99 -17.94
C LYS A 99 19.71 -8.27 -16.60
N GLY A 100 20.48 -7.22 -16.38
CA GLY A 100 20.38 -6.43 -15.16
C GLY A 100 19.10 -5.60 -15.10
N ILE A 101 18.66 -5.01 -16.23
CA ILE A 101 17.37 -4.33 -16.32
C ILE A 101 16.23 -5.31 -16.03
N GLU A 102 16.27 -6.51 -16.63
CA GLU A 102 15.28 -7.57 -16.38
C GLU A 102 15.33 -8.08 -14.94
N ALA A 103 16.49 -8.02 -14.26
CA ALA A 103 16.61 -8.32 -12.85
C ALA A 103 16.07 -7.20 -11.94
N GLY A 104 15.73 -6.02 -12.49
CA GLY A 104 15.18 -4.89 -11.77
C GLY A 104 16.24 -3.94 -11.19
N ALA A 105 17.48 -3.95 -11.69
CA ALA A 105 18.51 -3.01 -11.27
C ALA A 105 18.13 -1.56 -11.63
N ASP A 106 18.40 -0.63 -10.70
CA ASP A 106 18.08 0.78 -10.88
C ASP A 106 19.18 1.52 -11.65
N ASP A 107 20.44 1.03 -11.59
CA ASP A 107 21.56 1.63 -12.30
C ASP A 107 22.75 0.66 -12.46
N PHE A 108 23.78 1.08 -13.25
CA PHE A 108 24.98 0.31 -13.56
C PHE A 108 26.22 1.17 -13.45
N LEU A 109 27.31 0.56 -13.00
CA LEU A 109 28.66 1.12 -13.02
C LEU A 109 29.63 0.15 -13.70
N ASN A 110 30.47 0.66 -14.56
CA ASN A 110 31.53 -0.15 -15.21
C ASN A 110 32.80 -0.16 -14.37
N LYS A 111 33.44 -1.32 -14.26
CA LYS A 111 34.81 -1.42 -13.73
C LYS A 111 35.82 -0.95 -14.79
N PRO A 112 36.83 -0.13 -14.46
CA PRO A 112 37.10 0.41 -13.13
C PRO A 112 36.14 1.52 -12.72
N VAL A 113 35.65 1.46 -11.48
CA VAL A 113 34.65 2.43 -10.97
C VAL A 113 35.29 3.79 -10.77
N LYS A 114 34.74 4.80 -11.45
CA LYS A 114 35.18 6.19 -11.30
C LYS A 114 34.51 6.83 -10.08
N LYS A 115 35.32 7.42 -9.20
CA LYS A 115 34.87 8.03 -7.95
C LYS A 115 33.73 9.03 -8.14
N GLU A 116 33.88 9.94 -9.11
CA GLU A 116 32.93 11.01 -9.39
C GLU A 116 31.59 10.43 -9.85
N GLU A 117 31.63 9.41 -10.71
CA GLU A 117 30.44 8.73 -11.24
C GLU A 117 29.72 7.98 -10.13
N LEU A 118 30.43 7.19 -9.33
CA LEU A 118 29.86 6.46 -8.19
C LEU A 118 29.14 7.44 -7.25
N LEU A 119 29.82 8.49 -6.82
CA LEU A 119 29.27 9.44 -5.85
C LEU A 119 28.07 10.21 -6.41
N ALA A 120 28.04 10.50 -7.71
CA ALA A 120 26.89 11.15 -8.35
C ALA A 120 25.67 10.24 -8.35
N ARG A 121 25.84 8.95 -8.71
CA ARG A 121 24.76 7.96 -8.73
C ARG A 121 24.25 7.67 -7.32
N VAL A 122 25.15 7.43 -6.36
CA VAL A 122 24.77 7.21 -4.96
C VAL A 122 23.95 8.38 -4.43
N ARG A 123 24.40 9.63 -4.62
CA ARG A 123 23.63 10.80 -4.18
C ARG A 123 22.24 10.89 -4.82
N SER A 124 22.13 10.56 -6.10
CA SER A 124 20.86 10.61 -6.82
C SER A 124 19.89 9.55 -6.31
N LEU A 125 20.35 8.30 -6.20
CA LEU A 125 19.53 7.17 -5.76
C LEU A 125 19.16 7.27 -4.29
N MET A 126 20.07 7.72 -3.42
CA MET A 126 19.79 7.98 -1.99
C MET A 126 18.75 9.10 -1.80
N ARG A 127 18.73 10.09 -2.68
CA ARG A 127 17.68 11.12 -2.67
C ARG A 127 16.33 10.54 -3.08
N LEU A 128 16.30 9.73 -4.14
CA LEU A 128 15.09 9.05 -4.57
C LEU A 128 14.54 8.14 -3.47
N LYS A 129 15.42 7.33 -2.85
CA LYS A 129 15.04 6.45 -1.72
C LYS A 129 14.40 7.22 -0.59
N ARG A 130 15.00 8.35 -0.16
CA ARG A 130 14.43 9.19 0.90
C ARG A 130 13.04 9.70 0.56
N PHE A 131 12.81 10.17 -0.67
CA PHE A 131 11.47 10.62 -1.08
C PHE A 131 10.45 9.48 -1.10
N THR A 132 10.87 8.28 -1.52
CA THR A 132 10.00 7.10 -1.48
C THR A 132 9.63 6.75 -0.05
N ASP A 133 10.61 6.74 0.87
CA ASP A 133 10.39 6.43 2.29
C ASP A 133 9.49 7.48 2.98
N GLU A 134 9.68 8.76 2.68
CA GLU A 134 8.83 9.84 3.20
C GLU A 134 7.37 9.66 2.74
N LEU A 135 7.15 9.26 1.49
CA LEU A 135 5.81 8.96 0.97
C LEU A 135 5.19 7.74 1.64
N GLU A 136 5.94 6.63 1.77
CA GLU A 136 5.47 5.43 2.46
C GLU A 136 5.15 5.70 3.94
N ASN A 137 5.98 6.50 4.60
CA ASN A 137 5.74 6.92 5.98
C ASN A 137 4.45 7.74 6.11
N ALA A 138 4.22 8.69 5.21
CA ALA A 138 3.00 9.50 5.22
C ALA A 138 1.73 8.65 4.98
N GLU A 139 1.78 7.70 4.04
CA GLU A 139 0.67 6.74 3.82
C GLU A 139 0.45 5.87 5.06
N THR A 140 1.52 5.36 5.67
CA THR A 140 1.46 4.53 6.88
C THR A 140 0.83 5.29 8.05
N VAL A 141 1.21 6.54 8.25
CA VAL A 141 0.64 7.41 9.28
C VAL A 141 -0.86 7.61 9.05
N LEU A 142 -1.27 7.92 7.81
CA LEU A 142 -2.70 8.08 7.48
C LEU A 142 -3.50 6.80 7.72
N CYS A 143 -2.98 5.65 7.29
CA CYS A 143 -3.63 4.36 7.52
C CYS A 143 -3.72 4.03 9.02
N SER A 144 -2.69 4.35 9.80
CA SER A 144 -2.70 4.17 11.25
C SER A 144 -3.70 5.08 11.94
N LEU A 145 -3.83 6.34 11.50
CA LEU A 145 -4.85 7.27 11.98
C LEU A 145 -6.27 6.77 11.66
N ALA A 146 -6.50 6.29 10.44
CA ALA A 146 -7.80 5.73 10.06
C ALA A 146 -8.18 4.54 10.94
N ARG A 147 -7.26 3.61 11.19
CA ARG A 147 -7.48 2.49 12.12
C ARG A 147 -7.69 2.96 13.58
N SER A 148 -7.03 4.04 13.99
CA SER A 148 -7.22 4.61 15.34
C SER A 148 -8.60 5.25 15.50
N ILE A 149 -9.17 5.83 14.44
CA ILE A 149 -10.54 6.35 14.43
C ILE A 149 -11.53 5.19 14.49
N GLU A 150 -11.28 4.14 13.69
CA GLU A 150 -12.06 2.90 13.75
C GLU A 150 -12.05 2.29 15.15
N ALA A 151 -10.88 2.21 15.82
CA ALA A 151 -10.73 1.66 17.16
C ALA A 151 -11.47 2.45 18.26
N LYS A 152 -11.90 3.69 18.00
CA LYS A 152 -12.81 4.44 18.89
C LYS A 152 -14.23 3.85 18.92
N ASP A 153 -14.62 3.17 17.86
CA ASP A 153 -15.84 2.39 17.79
C ASP A 153 -15.48 0.91 18.05
N PRO A 154 -15.68 0.38 19.26
CA PRO A 154 -15.22 -0.96 19.67
C PRO A 154 -15.81 -2.11 18.84
N TYR A 155 -16.71 -1.83 17.91
CA TYR A 155 -17.41 -2.82 17.08
C TYR A 155 -16.91 -2.88 15.65
N THR A 156 -15.95 -2.04 15.29
CA THR A 156 -15.38 -1.97 13.94
C THR A 156 -13.98 -2.57 13.86
N GLU A 157 -13.53 -3.31 14.90
CA GLU A 157 -12.20 -3.92 14.89
C GLU A 157 -11.96 -4.78 13.63
N GLY A 158 -10.92 -4.44 12.87
CA GLY A 158 -10.54 -5.11 11.64
C GLY A 158 -11.44 -4.82 10.43
N HIS A 159 -12.40 -3.90 10.52
CA HIS A 159 -13.28 -3.49 9.42
C HIS A 159 -12.48 -2.89 8.25
N CYS A 160 -11.60 -1.92 8.51
CA CYS A 160 -10.74 -1.33 7.47
C CYS A 160 -9.92 -2.39 6.71
N ASP A 161 -9.37 -3.37 7.43
CA ASP A 161 -8.57 -4.43 6.81
C ASP A 161 -9.44 -5.42 6.03
N ARG A 162 -10.67 -5.71 6.49
CA ARG A 162 -11.64 -6.51 5.73
C ARG A 162 -12.07 -5.78 4.46
N LEU A 163 -12.48 -4.51 4.56
CA LEU A 163 -12.86 -3.71 3.41
C LEU A 163 -11.74 -3.60 2.38
N SER A 164 -10.52 -3.35 2.84
CA SER A 164 -9.33 -3.29 1.97
C SER A 164 -9.14 -4.57 1.14
N ARG A 165 -9.39 -5.75 1.72
CA ARG A 165 -9.27 -7.04 1.01
C ARG A 165 -10.48 -7.32 0.13
N TYR A 166 -11.67 -7.17 0.66
CA TYR A 166 -12.90 -7.54 -0.03
C TYR A 166 -13.17 -6.66 -1.26
N THR A 167 -12.90 -5.35 -1.16
CA THR A 167 -13.02 -4.44 -2.30
C THR A 167 -12.06 -4.79 -3.42
N VAL A 168 -10.84 -5.22 -3.11
CA VAL A 168 -9.87 -5.68 -4.11
C VAL A 168 -10.34 -6.97 -4.75
N SER A 169 -10.81 -7.97 -3.98
CA SER A 169 -11.33 -9.22 -4.53
C SER A 169 -12.51 -8.99 -5.48
N LEU A 170 -13.45 -8.14 -5.08
CA LEU A 170 -14.57 -7.76 -5.91
C LEU A 170 -14.14 -6.95 -7.15
N GLY A 171 -13.17 -6.06 -7.00
CA GLY A 171 -12.58 -5.30 -8.11
C GLY A 171 -11.88 -6.19 -9.15
N VAL A 172 -11.16 -7.23 -8.69
CA VAL A 172 -10.55 -8.24 -9.60
C VAL A 172 -11.63 -8.98 -10.38
N LYS A 173 -12.69 -9.44 -9.73
CA LYS A 173 -13.81 -10.12 -10.37
C LYS A 173 -14.50 -9.23 -11.42
N LEU A 174 -14.57 -7.93 -11.16
CA LEU A 174 -15.15 -6.94 -12.08
C LEU A 174 -14.16 -6.46 -13.16
N GLY A 175 -12.92 -6.99 -13.20
CA GLY A 175 -11.93 -6.67 -14.24
C GLY A 175 -11.30 -5.28 -14.13
N LEU A 176 -11.19 -4.73 -12.91
CA LEU A 176 -10.60 -3.41 -12.70
C LEU A 176 -9.10 -3.39 -12.98
N SER A 177 -8.60 -2.22 -13.41
CA SER A 177 -7.17 -2.00 -13.61
C SER A 177 -6.38 -2.06 -12.30
N LYS A 178 -5.07 -2.31 -12.40
CA LYS A 178 -4.16 -2.33 -11.23
C LYS A 178 -4.23 -1.03 -10.43
N GLU A 179 -4.35 0.12 -11.09
CA GLU A 179 -4.47 1.42 -10.42
C GLU A 179 -5.78 1.53 -9.61
N GLN A 180 -6.89 1.07 -10.17
CA GLN A 180 -8.18 1.04 -9.48
C GLN A 180 -8.17 0.08 -8.29
N LEU A 181 -7.50 -1.08 -8.41
CA LEU A 181 -7.34 -2.04 -7.31
C LEU A 181 -6.50 -1.45 -6.15
N ILE A 182 -5.44 -0.70 -6.47
CA ILE A 182 -4.66 0.03 -5.46
C ILE A 182 -5.53 1.11 -4.78
N ALA A 183 -6.35 1.83 -5.55
CA ALA A 183 -7.27 2.82 -5.00
C ALA A 183 -8.31 2.19 -4.08
N LEU A 184 -8.90 1.05 -4.46
CA LEU A 184 -9.84 0.29 -3.62
C LEU A 184 -9.20 -0.19 -2.32
N ARG A 185 -8.00 -0.73 -2.40
CA ARG A 185 -7.25 -1.19 -1.22
C ARG A 185 -7.05 -0.05 -0.21
N ARG A 186 -6.58 1.11 -0.68
CA ARG A 186 -6.38 2.30 0.15
C ARG A 186 -7.70 2.86 0.65
N GLY A 187 -8.69 2.96 -0.25
CA GLY A 187 -10.03 3.44 0.06
C GLY A 187 -10.70 2.65 1.18
N GLY A 188 -10.60 1.32 1.16
CA GLY A 188 -11.10 0.46 2.21
C GLY A 188 -10.54 0.79 3.60
N ILE A 189 -9.30 1.29 3.67
CA ILE A 189 -8.68 1.69 4.95
C ILE A 189 -9.12 3.11 5.35
N VAL A 190 -9.17 4.06 4.42
CA VAL A 190 -9.25 5.49 4.76
C VAL A 190 -10.58 6.15 4.44
N HIS A 191 -11.60 5.41 3.92
CA HIS A 191 -12.88 6.01 3.50
C HIS A 191 -13.52 6.86 4.60
N ASP A 192 -13.41 6.41 5.83
CA ASP A 192 -14.00 7.01 7.03
C ASP A 192 -13.05 7.92 7.83
N ILE A 193 -11.84 8.21 7.33
CA ILE A 193 -10.85 9.04 8.05
C ILE A 193 -11.39 10.40 8.46
N GLY A 194 -12.35 10.93 7.70
CA GLY A 194 -13.00 12.21 8.00
C GLY A 194 -13.84 12.23 9.27
N LYS A 195 -14.19 11.07 9.84
CA LYS A 195 -14.87 10.98 11.14
C LYS A 195 -14.06 11.59 12.29
N VAL A 196 -12.75 11.80 12.10
CA VAL A 196 -11.93 12.58 13.05
C VAL A 196 -12.47 14.00 13.30
N ALA A 197 -13.16 14.58 12.31
CA ALA A 197 -13.76 15.91 12.41
C ALA A 197 -15.16 15.91 13.05
N VAL A 198 -15.74 14.74 13.29
CA VAL A 198 -17.07 14.61 13.91
C VAL A 198 -16.93 14.68 15.44
N PRO A 199 -17.69 15.53 16.13
CA PRO A 199 -17.66 15.59 17.59
C PRO A 199 -17.98 14.24 18.24
N GLU A 200 -17.27 13.87 19.30
CA GLU A 200 -17.48 12.59 19.99
C GLU A 200 -18.93 12.40 20.49
N SER A 201 -19.60 13.49 20.89
CA SER A 201 -21.00 13.47 21.28
C SER A 201 -21.97 13.01 20.17
N VAL A 202 -21.57 13.18 18.91
CA VAL A 202 -22.33 12.71 17.74
C VAL A 202 -21.83 11.31 17.32
N LEU A 203 -20.51 11.11 17.25
CA LEU A 203 -19.90 9.86 16.80
C LEU A 203 -20.25 8.68 17.72
N LEU A 204 -20.22 8.90 19.04
CA LEU A 204 -20.44 7.85 20.05
C LEU A 204 -21.86 7.87 20.65
N LYS A 205 -22.78 8.59 20.01
CA LYS A 205 -24.14 8.71 20.52
C LYS A 205 -24.85 7.36 20.57
N GLN A 206 -25.42 7.05 21.73
CA GLN A 206 -26.27 5.87 21.91
C GLN A 206 -27.68 6.19 21.39
N GLY A 207 -28.03 5.64 20.23
CA GLY A 207 -29.35 5.82 19.61
C GLY A 207 -29.32 6.63 18.29
N PRO A 208 -30.49 6.91 17.71
CA PRO A 208 -30.57 7.58 16.41
C PRO A 208 -30.10 9.03 16.47
N LEU A 209 -29.40 9.47 15.42
CA LEU A 209 -29.02 10.87 15.23
C LEU A 209 -30.26 11.70 14.87
N ASN A 210 -30.38 12.90 15.49
CA ASN A 210 -31.36 13.90 15.03
C ASN A 210 -30.90 14.55 13.72
N ALA A 211 -31.72 15.40 13.13
CA ALA A 211 -31.43 16.02 11.83
C ALA A 211 -30.13 16.87 11.81
N ALA A 212 -29.84 17.60 12.90
CA ALA A 212 -28.64 18.41 13.02
C ALA A 212 -27.38 17.54 13.18
N GLU A 213 -27.45 16.53 14.02
CA GLU A 213 -26.37 15.55 14.23
C GLU A 213 -26.08 14.74 12.96
N ARG A 214 -27.14 14.36 12.22
CA ARG A 214 -26.99 13.69 10.93
C ARG A 214 -26.23 14.56 9.94
N LYS A 215 -26.58 15.85 9.83
CA LYS A 215 -25.87 16.78 8.96
C LYS A 215 -24.38 16.89 9.31
N ILE A 216 -24.04 16.89 10.61
CA ILE A 216 -22.64 16.88 11.07
C ILE A 216 -21.95 15.58 10.65
N MET A 217 -22.62 14.44 10.80
CA MET A 217 -22.08 13.14 10.37
C MET A 217 -21.86 13.09 8.85
N GLU A 218 -22.78 13.61 8.06
CA GLU A 218 -22.72 13.64 6.59
C GLU A 218 -21.60 14.52 6.02
N GLU A 219 -20.92 15.33 6.85
CA GLU A 219 -19.73 16.09 6.46
C GLU A 219 -18.42 15.29 6.44
N HIS A 220 -18.38 14.07 7.03
CA HIS A 220 -17.12 13.31 7.11
C HIS A 220 -16.50 12.95 5.74
N PRO A 221 -17.23 12.67 4.65
CA PRO A 221 -16.61 12.42 3.35
C PRO A 221 -15.84 13.64 2.85
N ILE A 222 -16.39 14.84 3.05
CA ILE A 222 -15.75 16.10 2.66
C ILE A 222 -14.51 16.35 3.52
N ALA A 223 -14.60 16.12 4.83
CA ALA A 223 -13.46 16.22 5.74
C ALA A 223 -12.35 15.21 5.37
N GLY A 224 -12.71 13.98 5.04
CA GLY A 224 -11.79 12.95 4.58
C GLY A 224 -11.03 13.35 3.31
N VAL A 225 -11.73 13.91 2.33
CA VAL A 225 -11.10 14.45 1.12
C VAL A 225 -10.09 15.56 1.48
N ARG A 226 -10.43 16.49 2.39
CA ARG A 226 -9.50 17.55 2.83
C ARG A 226 -8.23 16.99 3.47
N ILE A 227 -8.36 15.93 4.29
CA ILE A 227 -7.23 15.27 4.96
C ILE A 227 -6.32 14.57 3.95
N CYS A 228 -6.89 13.87 2.97
CA CYS A 228 -6.11 13.04 2.04
C CYS A 228 -5.61 13.79 0.79
N SER A 229 -6.22 14.92 0.42
CA SER A 229 -5.91 15.68 -0.81
C SER A 229 -4.47 16.19 -0.93
N PRO A 230 -3.72 16.50 0.16
CA PRO A 230 -2.31 16.89 0.06
C PRO A 230 -1.41 15.79 -0.50
N LEU A 231 -1.77 14.51 -0.34
CA LEU A 231 -1.01 13.39 -0.85
C LEU A 231 -1.39 13.07 -2.29
N LYS A 232 -0.48 13.34 -3.23
CA LYS A 232 -0.69 13.04 -4.67
C LYS A 232 -0.97 11.57 -4.94
N SER A 233 -0.39 10.66 -4.16
CA SER A 233 -0.61 9.20 -4.25
C SER A 233 -2.05 8.78 -3.88
N PHE A 234 -2.84 9.67 -3.25
CA PHE A 234 -4.24 9.43 -2.90
C PHE A 234 -5.23 10.01 -3.91
N ARG A 235 -4.77 10.63 -5.01
CA ARG A 235 -5.68 11.26 -6.00
C ARG A 235 -6.77 10.30 -6.50
N SER A 236 -6.43 9.04 -6.77
CA SER A 236 -7.38 8.01 -7.20
C SER A 236 -8.28 7.49 -6.06
N VAL A 237 -7.94 7.77 -4.80
CA VAL A 237 -8.71 7.38 -3.62
C VAL A 237 -9.75 8.44 -3.24
N LEU A 238 -9.51 9.73 -3.56
CA LEU A 238 -10.41 10.83 -3.19
C LEU A 238 -11.86 10.63 -3.65
N PRO A 239 -12.13 10.14 -4.89
CA PRO A 239 -13.51 9.85 -5.31
C PRO A 239 -14.18 8.79 -4.45
N ILE A 240 -13.43 7.80 -3.96
CA ILE A 240 -13.94 6.76 -3.07
C ILE A 240 -14.35 7.39 -1.74
N ILE A 241 -13.45 8.16 -1.10
CA ILE A 241 -13.70 8.84 0.17
C ILE A 241 -14.92 9.76 0.05
N ARG A 242 -15.03 10.50 -1.05
CA ARG A 242 -16.11 11.48 -1.22
C ARG A 242 -17.46 10.82 -1.42
N SER A 243 -17.52 9.73 -2.19
CA SER A 243 -18.80 9.24 -2.75
C SER A 243 -19.24 7.87 -2.21
N HIS A 244 -18.59 7.35 -1.13
CA HIS A 244 -18.95 6.03 -0.60
C HIS A 244 -20.32 5.98 0.11
N HIS A 245 -20.98 7.10 0.31
CA HIS A 245 -22.33 7.21 0.84
C HIS A 245 -23.35 7.70 -0.19
N GLU A 246 -22.95 7.82 -1.45
CA GLU A 246 -23.90 8.11 -2.52
C GLU A 246 -24.79 6.90 -2.81
N LYS A 247 -25.99 7.13 -3.31
CA LYS A 247 -26.93 6.06 -3.71
C LYS A 247 -27.34 6.22 -5.15
N GLN A 248 -27.59 5.10 -5.84
CA GLN A 248 -27.95 5.08 -7.26
C GLN A 248 -29.15 5.97 -7.60
N ASP A 249 -30.10 6.13 -6.66
CA ASP A 249 -31.29 6.96 -6.80
C ASP A 249 -31.06 8.47 -6.49
N GLY A 250 -29.84 8.86 -6.06
CA GLY A 250 -29.46 10.22 -5.70
C GLY A 250 -29.94 10.67 -4.31
N THR A 251 -30.38 9.73 -3.46
CA THR A 251 -30.75 10.02 -2.05
C THR A 251 -29.57 9.93 -1.10
N GLY A 252 -28.36 9.61 -1.63
CA GLY A 252 -27.10 9.59 -0.89
C GLY A 252 -26.54 10.99 -0.62
N TYR A 253 -25.32 11.04 -0.11
CA TYR A 253 -24.59 12.26 0.20
C TYR A 253 -23.09 12.12 -0.08
N PRO A 254 -22.30 13.19 -0.23
CA PRO A 254 -22.65 14.60 -0.04
C PRO A 254 -23.12 15.33 -1.31
N ASP A 255 -22.94 14.76 -2.51
CA ASP A 255 -23.15 15.43 -3.79
C ASP A 255 -24.47 15.02 -4.47
N HIS A 256 -25.19 14.05 -3.92
CA HIS A 256 -26.44 13.50 -4.47
C HIS A 256 -26.30 12.96 -5.90
N LEU A 257 -25.16 12.31 -6.16
CA LEU A 257 -24.86 11.69 -7.45
C LEU A 257 -25.83 10.54 -7.75
N ARG A 258 -26.05 10.27 -9.05
CA ARG A 258 -26.98 9.24 -9.49
C ARG A 258 -26.32 8.28 -10.49
N GLY A 259 -26.69 7.02 -10.43
CA GLY A 259 -26.29 6.03 -11.42
C GLY A 259 -24.78 6.01 -11.68
N ASP A 260 -24.41 6.17 -12.94
CA ASP A 260 -23.01 6.10 -13.38
C ASP A 260 -22.17 7.35 -13.05
N ASP A 261 -22.81 8.44 -12.57
CA ASP A 261 -22.07 9.59 -12.05
C ASP A 261 -21.33 9.24 -10.75
N ILE A 262 -21.78 8.20 -10.03
CA ILE A 262 -21.07 7.67 -8.86
C ILE A 262 -19.87 6.86 -9.36
N PRO A 263 -18.62 7.21 -8.95
CA PRO A 263 -17.43 6.48 -9.37
C PRO A 263 -17.53 4.98 -9.08
N LEU A 264 -17.20 4.14 -10.06
CA LEU A 264 -17.31 2.68 -9.93
C LEU A 264 -16.60 2.14 -8.68
N THR A 265 -15.41 2.69 -8.35
CA THR A 265 -14.66 2.30 -7.16
C THR A 265 -15.39 2.67 -5.86
N ALA A 266 -16.14 3.77 -5.84
CA ALA A 266 -16.97 4.14 -4.69
C ALA A 266 -18.18 3.19 -4.55
N ARG A 267 -18.85 2.86 -5.66
CA ARG A 267 -19.94 1.86 -5.68
C ARG A 267 -19.49 0.49 -5.18
N ILE A 268 -18.27 0.07 -5.55
CA ILE A 268 -17.69 -1.21 -5.07
C ILE A 268 -17.44 -1.15 -3.57
N LEU A 269 -16.80 -0.09 -3.07
CA LEU A 269 -16.53 0.03 -1.64
C LEU A 269 -17.83 0.04 -0.83
N GLN A 270 -18.83 0.79 -1.28
CA GLN A 270 -20.14 0.88 -0.63
C GLN A 270 -20.82 -0.49 -0.46
N ILE A 271 -20.83 -1.31 -1.52
CA ILE A 271 -21.42 -2.65 -1.48
C ILE A 271 -20.68 -3.54 -0.46
N VAL A 272 -19.37 -3.45 -0.42
CA VAL A 272 -18.56 -4.22 0.53
C VAL A 272 -18.76 -3.71 1.97
N ASP A 273 -18.85 -2.40 2.18
CA ASP A 273 -19.09 -1.80 3.50
C ASP A 273 -20.44 -2.22 4.06
N ILE A 274 -21.49 -2.18 3.25
CA ILE A 274 -22.82 -2.64 3.65
C ILE A 274 -22.78 -4.12 4.01
N TYR A 275 -22.18 -4.96 3.18
CA TYR A 275 -22.06 -6.38 3.45
C TYR A 275 -21.31 -6.65 4.77
N ASP A 276 -20.13 -6.04 4.97
CA ASP A 276 -19.36 -6.17 6.21
C ASP A 276 -20.17 -5.68 7.41
N SER A 277 -20.89 -4.57 7.25
CA SER A 277 -21.73 -4.04 8.32
C SER A 277 -22.88 -4.98 8.69
N LEU A 278 -23.45 -5.71 7.74
CA LEU A 278 -24.53 -6.66 7.98
C LEU A 278 -24.04 -7.96 8.61
N THR A 279 -22.86 -8.41 8.24
CA THR A 279 -22.28 -9.72 8.64
C THR A 279 -21.34 -9.63 9.84
N THR A 280 -21.15 -8.46 10.44
CA THR A 280 -20.34 -8.25 11.65
C THR A 280 -21.24 -7.81 12.82
N ASP A 281 -20.94 -8.31 14.03
CA ASP A 281 -21.65 -7.91 15.24
C ASP A 281 -21.48 -6.42 15.52
N ARG A 282 -22.60 -5.74 15.84
CA ARG A 282 -22.63 -4.33 16.26
C ARG A 282 -23.38 -4.20 17.59
N PRO A 283 -23.18 -3.13 18.40
CA PRO A 283 -23.77 -2.99 19.73
C PRO A 283 -25.27 -3.21 19.78
N TYR A 284 -25.94 -2.78 18.71
CA TYR A 284 -27.40 -2.76 18.63
C TYR A 284 -27.97 -3.85 17.74
N ARG A 285 -27.08 -4.67 17.10
CA ARG A 285 -27.51 -5.69 16.15
C ARG A 285 -26.47 -6.79 16.03
N LYS A 286 -26.88 -8.04 16.23
CA LYS A 286 -26.05 -9.20 15.89
C LYS A 286 -25.86 -9.32 14.39
N ALA A 287 -24.73 -9.91 13.99
CA ALA A 287 -24.47 -10.28 12.61
C ALA A 287 -25.62 -11.13 12.06
N VAL A 288 -26.03 -10.86 10.85
CA VAL A 288 -26.95 -11.73 10.11
C VAL A 288 -26.17 -12.74 9.27
N SER A 289 -26.83 -13.84 8.89
CA SER A 289 -26.19 -14.81 7.99
C SER A 289 -25.88 -14.19 6.62
N GLN A 290 -24.95 -14.79 5.89
CA GLN A 290 -24.59 -14.36 4.54
C GLN A 290 -25.83 -14.30 3.63
N GLU A 291 -26.71 -15.31 3.68
CA GLU A 291 -27.93 -15.37 2.88
C GLU A 291 -28.86 -14.20 3.20
N ASN A 292 -29.06 -13.92 4.50
CA ASN A 292 -29.91 -12.81 4.95
C ASN A 292 -29.31 -11.46 4.55
N ALA A 293 -27.98 -11.31 4.64
CA ALA A 293 -27.30 -10.08 4.19
C ALA A 293 -27.54 -9.83 2.70
N LEU A 294 -27.35 -10.86 1.85
CA LEU A 294 -27.63 -10.76 0.43
C LEU A 294 -29.09 -10.47 0.15
N GLN A 295 -30.01 -11.08 0.86
CA GLN A 295 -31.44 -10.81 0.72
C GLN A 295 -31.76 -9.33 0.99
N ILE A 296 -31.26 -8.77 2.09
CA ILE A 296 -31.41 -7.34 2.42
C ILE A 296 -30.82 -6.46 1.31
N MET A 297 -29.61 -6.76 0.86
CA MET A 297 -28.96 -5.98 -0.19
C MET A 297 -29.73 -6.02 -1.52
N TRP A 298 -30.32 -7.17 -1.88
CA TRP A 298 -31.18 -7.27 -3.07
C TRP A 298 -32.50 -6.51 -2.94
N GLU A 299 -33.08 -6.47 -1.72
CA GLU A 299 -34.28 -5.65 -1.45
C GLU A 299 -33.97 -4.15 -1.60
N GLU A 300 -32.84 -3.71 -1.08
CA GLU A 300 -32.37 -2.32 -1.22
C GLU A 300 -31.99 -1.98 -2.67
N THR A 301 -31.43 -2.93 -3.42
CA THR A 301 -31.17 -2.81 -4.86
C THR A 301 -32.47 -2.60 -5.64
N ARG A 302 -33.53 -3.34 -5.33
CA ARG A 302 -34.86 -3.14 -5.93
C ARG A 302 -35.48 -1.77 -5.61
N ARG A 303 -35.10 -1.15 -4.50
CA ARG A 303 -35.47 0.24 -4.16
C ARG A 303 -34.67 1.28 -4.92
N GLY A 304 -33.68 0.86 -5.74
CA GLY A 304 -32.83 1.75 -6.51
C GLY A 304 -31.61 2.30 -5.73
N TRP A 305 -31.21 1.68 -4.61
CA TRP A 305 -30.11 2.20 -3.81
C TRP A 305 -28.73 1.72 -4.30
N TRP A 306 -28.63 0.46 -4.73
CA TRP A 306 -27.37 -0.17 -5.06
C TRP A 306 -27.28 -0.61 -6.52
N ASP A 307 -26.05 -0.74 -7.02
CA ASP A 307 -25.78 -1.27 -8.35
C ASP A 307 -25.97 -2.79 -8.39
N ALA A 308 -26.98 -3.23 -9.12
CA ALA A 308 -27.34 -4.64 -9.24
C ALA A 308 -26.21 -5.52 -9.81
N LYS A 309 -25.37 -4.97 -10.71
CA LYS A 309 -24.22 -5.71 -11.27
C LYS A 309 -23.17 -5.98 -10.21
N ILE A 310 -22.91 -5.01 -9.33
CA ILE A 310 -21.91 -5.14 -8.27
C ILE A 310 -22.42 -6.08 -7.18
N VAL A 311 -23.70 -5.99 -6.80
CA VAL A 311 -24.31 -6.93 -5.83
C VAL A 311 -24.31 -8.35 -6.37
N GLY A 312 -24.61 -8.55 -7.66
CA GLY A 312 -24.54 -9.86 -8.31
C GLY A 312 -23.12 -10.43 -8.32
N ALA A 313 -22.12 -9.60 -8.66
CA ALA A 313 -20.72 -10.02 -8.65
C ALA A 313 -20.22 -10.37 -7.23
N LEU A 314 -20.70 -9.66 -6.19
CA LEU A 314 -20.41 -10.02 -4.79
C LEU A 314 -21.01 -11.37 -4.45
N GLN A 315 -22.28 -11.62 -4.80
CA GLN A 315 -22.95 -12.89 -4.55
C GLN A 315 -22.20 -14.05 -5.18
N GLU A 316 -21.85 -13.95 -6.48
CA GLU A 316 -21.05 -14.97 -7.17
C GLU A 316 -19.68 -15.20 -6.50
N LEU A 317 -19.00 -14.13 -6.08
CA LEU A 317 -17.71 -14.23 -5.41
C LEU A 317 -17.82 -14.98 -4.07
N LEU A 318 -18.89 -14.75 -3.34
CA LEU A 318 -19.18 -15.44 -2.06
C LEU A 318 -19.51 -16.92 -2.26
N GLU A 319 -20.20 -17.28 -3.34
CA GLU A 319 -20.51 -18.67 -3.71
C GLU A 319 -19.24 -19.43 -4.15
N GLU A 320 -18.36 -18.78 -4.96
CA GLU A 320 -17.11 -19.37 -5.45
C GLU A 320 -16.05 -19.53 -4.35
N SER A 321 -16.01 -18.63 -3.39
CA SER A 321 -14.98 -18.57 -2.39
C SER A 321 -15.51 -18.14 -1.00
N PRO A 322 -16.32 -18.95 -0.33
CA PRO A 322 -16.91 -18.61 0.97
C PRO A 322 -15.86 -18.23 2.04
N LYS A 323 -14.67 -18.82 1.96
CA LYS A 323 -13.56 -18.57 2.91
C LYS A 323 -12.81 -17.27 2.65
N ALA A 324 -12.88 -16.68 1.46
CA ALA A 324 -12.17 -15.44 1.16
C ALA A 324 -12.69 -14.25 1.98
N PHE A 325 -13.97 -14.31 2.39
CA PHE A 325 -14.65 -13.30 3.21
C PHE A 325 -14.81 -13.71 4.69
N CYS A 326 -14.42 -14.93 5.07
CA CYS A 326 -14.56 -15.44 6.43
C CYS A 326 -13.26 -15.57 7.22
N ALA A 327 -12.09 -15.35 6.61
CA ALA A 327 -10.82 -15.56 7.31
C ALA A 327 -10.49 -14.39 8.23
N PRO A 328 -10.14 -14.64 9.51
CA PRO A 328 -9.57 -13.61 10.36
C PRO A 328 -8.29 -13.05 9.72
N ALA A 329 -8.03 -11.77 9.92
CA ALA A 329 -6.83 -11.10 9.43
C ALA A 329 -5.58 -11.75 10.04
N SER A 330 -5.00 -12.77 9.37
CA SER A 330 -3.62 -13.14 9.65
C SER A 330 -2.74 -12.03 9.05
N VAL A 331 -1.96 -11.39 9.87
CA VAL A 331 -1.08 -10.25 9.56
C VAL A 331 -0.05 -10.55 8.45
N ASN A 332 0.00 -11.79 7.91
CA ASN A 332 1.07 -12.28 7.05
C ASN A 332 0.66 -12.86 5.69
N ASP A 333 -0.57 -12.73 5.22
CA ASP A 333 -0.87 -13.24 3.88
C ASP A 333 -0.55 -12.21 2.78
N LYS A 334 0.75 -12.12 2.46
CA LYS A 334 1.32 -11.29 1.39
C LYS A 334 1.38 -12.01 0.03
N SER A 335 0.83 -13.24 -0.08
CA SER A 335 1.01 -14.11 -1.26
C SER A 335 0.04 -13.84 -2.42
N ALA A 336 -1.00 -13.06 -2.23
CA ALA A 336 -2.04 -12.84 -3.23
C ALA A 336 -1.67 -11.86 -4.37
N TYR A 337 -0.43 -11.34 -4.42
CA TYR A 337 -0.03 -10.29 -5.37
C TYR A 337 1.07 -10.70 -6.36
N THR A 338 1.34 -11.99 -6.51
CA THR A 338 2.25 -12.54 -7.52
C THR A 338 1.51 -13.41 -8.52
N ARG A 339 0.73 -12.82 -9.39
CA ARG A 339 0.42 -13.35 -10.73
C ARG A 339 0.23 -12.20 -11.70
#